data_6027f1082c4f593d86185c7ddc3cbd0f
#
_entry.id   6027f1082c4f593d86185c7ddc3cbd0f
#
_cell.length_a   1.000
_cell.length_b   1.000
_cell.length_c   1.000
_cell.angle_alpha   90.00
_cell.angle_beta   90.00
_cell.angle_gamma   90.00
#
_symmetry.space_group_name_H-M   'P 1'
#
loop_
_entity.id
_entity.type
_entity.pdbx_description
1 polymer ?
#
loop_
_entity_poly.entity_id
_entity_poly.type
_entity_poly.pdbx_seq_one_letter_code
_entity_poly.pdbx_strand_id
1 'polypeptide(L)'
;MTSEISIPLSEKLRPKVLDEIVGQSEIFSKGKSLRVAIESGNLPSIILWGPPGVGKTSIAKVISNTIDAHFISISAVLSGVKEIRDSISKAEFMRDQQNKKTILFVDEVHRFNKSQQDAFLPHIESGLIVFIGATTENPSFEVNSALLSRCQVYSLKALTIEELGKILERVMGEFNNLIITDNAKKIIFEFSDGDGRKLINLLEIVCLRAFTEKKLEIASDDIKKTMSEKSRRFDKGGEQFYDQISALHKSVRGSNPDASLYWLLRMLDGGADPLYLARRIIRIAIEDIGIADPRAQTIALEAYQIYERLGFPEAELALSNAVIYLSMAPKSNSAYQAFNTAKSFIENQGHLDVPIHLRNAPTKLMDNMGYGKNYRYAHNENHAYAAGEKYFPDEIEPVEFYKPTDRGLEKKISEKKEFLKQLDQHYNKNKTE
;
A
#
# COMPACT_ATOMS: atom_id res chain seq x y z
N MET A 1 -17.67 43.49 -8.07
CA MET A 1 -17.85 42.20 -7.41
C MET A 1 -16.45 41.70 -7.08
N THR A 2 -16.06 41.89 -5.82
CA THR A 2 -14.76 41.49 -5.29
C THR A 2 -14.66 39.97 -5.34
N SER A 3 -13.57 39.45 -5.90
CA SER A 3 -13.22 38.02 -5.96
C SER A 3 -12.96 37.48 -4.54
N GLU A 4 -14.01 37.08 -3.85
CA GLU A 4 -13.86 36.18 -2.72
C GLU A 4 -13.29 34.85 -3.27
N ILE A 5 -12.11 34.47 -2.80
CA ILE A 5 -11.52 33.18 -3.07
C ILE A 5 -12.53 32.12 -2.60
N SER A 6 -13.22 31.46 -3.52
CA SER A 6 -14.25 30.48 -3.16
C SER A 6 -13.58 29.29 -2.49
N ILE A 7 -13.86 29.10 -1.20
CA ILE A 7 -13.39 27.95 -0.43
C ILE A 7 -13.96 26.68 -1.09
N PRO A 8 -13.15 25.66 -1.40
CA PRO A 8 -13.63 24.40 -1.97
C PRO A 8 -14.75 23.81 -1.12
N LEU A 9 -15.76 23.24 -1.75
CA LEU A 9 -16.93 22.69 -1.07
C LEU A 9 -16.56 21.62 -0.03
N SER A 10 -15.56 20.81 -0.31
CA SER A 10 -15.01 19.82 0.61
C SER A 10 -14.43 20.40 1.90
N GLU A 11 -13.94 21.64 1.89
CA GLU A 11 -13.46 22.33 3.09
C GLU A 11 -14.64 23.03 3.81
N LYS A 12 -15.57 23.60 3.06
CA LYS A 12 -16.77 24.24 3.60
C LYS A 12 -17.66 23.26 4.39
N LEU A 13 -17.83 22.05 3.87
CA LEU A 13 -18.66 20.99 4.46
C LEU A 13 -17.93 20.11 5.47
N ARG A 14 -16.70 20.47 5.82
CA ARG A 14 -15.92 19.71 6.81
C ARG A 14 -16.63 19.75 8.17
N PRO A 15 -16.78 18.57 8.84
CA PRO A 15 -17.38 18.52 10.18
C PRO A 15 -16.58 19.39 11.16
N LYS A 16 -17.31 20.08 12.05
CA LYS A 16 -16.76 20.97 13.07
C LYS A 16 -16.82 20.34 14.47
N VAL A 17 -17.78 19.46 14.71
CA VAL A 17 -17.99 18.76 15.99
C VAL A 17 -18.09 17.25 15.78
N LEU A 18 -17.89 16.48 16.86
CA LEU A 18 -17.87 15.02 16.80
C LEU A 18 -19.15 14.39 16.24
N ASP A 19 -20.31 14.99 16.55
CA ASP A 19 -21.60 14.48 16.10
C ASP A 19 -21.87 14.72 14.59
N GLU A 20 -21.08 15.56 13.95
CA GLU A 20 -21.13 15.78 12.51
C GLU A 20 -20.27 14.80 11.71
N ILE A 21 -19.43 14.02 12.38
CA ILE A 21 -18.64 12.96 11.71
C ILE A 21 -19.61 11.92 11.15
N VAL A 22 -19.58 11.75 9.83
CA VAL A 22 -20.37 10.73 9.16
C VAL A 22 -19.60 9.43 9.14
N GLY A 23 -20.25 8.33 9.52
CA GLY A 23 -19.65 7.03 9.61
C GLY A 23 -18.83 6.81 10.89
N GLN A 24 -18.08 5.71 10.92
CA GLN A 24 -17.17 5.35 12.00
C GLN A 24 -17.85 5.24 13.39
N SER A 25 -19.12 4.84 13.41
CA SER A 25 -19.93 4.76 14.64
C SER A 25 -19.33 3.83 15.71
N GLU A 26 -18.59 2.81 15.29
CA GLU A 26 -17.89 1.88 16.19
C GLU A 26 -16.81 2.58 17.03
N ILE A 27 -16.32 3.74 16.58
CA ILE A 27 -15.22 4.50 17.21
C ILE A 27 -15.74 5.77 17.88
N PHE A 28 -16.66 6.49 17.22
CA PHE A 28 -17.08 7.85 17.65
C PHE A 28 -18.49 7.94 18.29
N SER A 29 -19.24 6.84 18.41
CA SER A 29 -20.52 6.85 19.12
C SER A 29 -20.34 7.17 20.61
N LYS A 30 -21.37 7.74 21.23
CA LYS A 30 -21.38 8.06 22.67
C LYS A 30 -21.04 6.82 23.50
N GLY A 31 -20.15 6.96 24.48
CA GLY A 31 -19.68 5.87 25.33
C GLY A 31 -18.53 5.02 24.76
N LYS A 32 -18.08 5.26 23.52
CA LYS A 32 -16.90 4.59 22.99
C LYS A 32 -15.61 5.18 23.57
N SER A 33 -14.60 4.33 23.77
CA SER A 33 -13.37 4.70 24.48
C SER A 33 -12.66 5.93 23.91
N LEU A 34 -12.53 6.02 22.56
CA LEU A 34 -11.90 7.18 21.94
C LEU A 34 -12.73 8.44 22.15
N ARG A 35 -14.05 8.38 22.00
CA ARG A 35 -14.93 9.53 22.21
C ARG A 35 -14.84 10.03 23.65
N VAL A 36 -14.88 9.14 24.64
CA VAL A 36 -14.73 9.48 26.05
C VAL A 36 -13.36 10.14 26.32
N ALA A 37 -12.30 9.62 25.74
CA ALA A 37 -10.96 10.21 25.85
C ALA A 37 -10.88 11.61 25.27
N ILE A 38 -11.53 11.86 24.12
CA ILE A 38 -11.62 13.20 23.49
C ILE A 38 -12.42 14.15 24.39
N GLU A 39 -13.62 13.76 24.82
CA GLU A 39 -14.51 14.59 25.64
C GLU A 39 -13.92 14.91 27.02
N SER A 40 -13.08 14.01 27.56
CA SER A 40 -12.35 14.25 28.83
C SER A 40 -11.04 15.06 28.66
N GLY A 41 -10.63 15.38 27.43
CA GLY A 41 -9.37 16.08 27.13
C GLY A 41 -8.10 15.25 27.34
N ASN A 42 -8.24 13.93 27.57
CA ASN A 42 -7.13 12.99 27.81
C ASN A 42 -6.91 12.06 26.60
N LEU A 43 -6.71 12.67 25.45
CA LEU A 43 -6.47 11.94 24.21
C LEU A 43 -5.07 11.28 24.19
N PRO A 44 -4.95 9.95 24.02
CA PRO A 44 -3.68 9.31 23.74
C PRO A 44 -3.23 9.62 22.30
N SER A 45 -1.97 9.40 21.99
CA SER A 45 -1.50 9.40 20.60
C SER A 45 -2.14 8.25 19.82
N ILE A 46 -2.57 8.53 18.58
CA ILE A 46 -3.35 7.58 17.77
C ILE A 46 -2.85 7.50 16.34
N ILE A 47 -3.14 6.37 15.69
CA ILE A 47 -2.98 6.19 14.25
C ILE A 47 -4.35 5.87 13.65
N LEU A 48 -4.77 6.68 12.69
CA LEU A 48 -6.00 6.50 11.90
C LEU A 48 -5.64 5.76 10.61
N TRP A 49 -6.00 4.50 10.53
CA TRP A 49 -5.76 3.65 9.36
C TRP A 49 -7.05 3.38 8.61
N GLY A 50 -7.05 3.56 7.30
CA GLY A 50 -8.20 3.23 6.47
C GLY A 50 -8.12 3.82 5.07
N PRO A 51 -9.06 3.49 4.17
CA PRO A 51 -9.05 3.92 2.78
C PRO A 51 -9.08 5.46 2.63
N PRO A 52 -8.76 5.98 1.43
CA PRO A 52 -8.86 7.42 1.17
C PRO A 52 -10.31 7.92 1.33
N GLY A 53 -10.47 9.20 1.62
CA GLY A 53 -11.78 9.87 1.66
C GLY A 53 -12.70 9.54 2.82
N VAL A 54 -12.31 8.69 3.78
CA VAL A 54 -13.11 8.34 4.97
C VAL A 54 -13.06 9.36 6.10
N GLY A 55 -12.38 10.49 5.89
CA GLY A 55 -12.40 11.62 6.82
C GLY A 55 -11.23 11.69 7.82
N LYS A 56 -10.13 10.97 7.66
CA LYS A 56 -8.97 10.96 8.60
C LYS A 56 -8.53 12.37 9.02
N THR A 57 -8.28 13.26 8.06
CA THR A 57 -7.87 14.66 8.31
C THR A 57 -8.98 15.46 8.99
N SER A 58 -10.24 15.22 8.61
CA SER A 58 -11.41 15.91 9.23
C SER A 58 -11.58 15.48 10.68
N ILE A 59 -11.46 14.20 10.97
CA ILE A 59 -11.51 13.66 12.32
C ILE A 59 -10.42 14.30 13.18
N ALA A 60 -9.17 14.39 12.71
CA ALA A 60 -8.09 15.00 13.48
C ALA A 60 -8.37 16.50 13.79
N LYS A 61 -8.93 17.25 12.85
CA LYS A 61 -9.33 18.64 13.07
C LYS A 61 -10.48 18.76 14.08
N VAL A 62 -11.50 17.90 13.98
CA VAL A 62 -12.62 17.88 14.94
C VAL A 62 -12.13 17.56 16.35
N ILE A 63 -11.24 16.59 16.49
CA ILE A 63 -10.62 16.26 17.77
C ILE A 63 -9.91 17.47 18.34
N SER A 64 -9.08 18.14 17.54
CA SER A 64 -8.35 19.35 17.97
C SER A 64 -9.26 20.46 18.46
N ASN A 65 -10.34 20.70 17.72
CA ASN A 65 -11.33 21.71 18.11
C ASN A 65 -12.04 21.35 19.42
N THR A 66 -12.37 20.07 19.60
CA THR A 66 -13.10 19.59 20.81
C THR A 66 -12.29 19.75 22.08
N ILE A 67 -10.96 19.52 22.03
CA ILE A 67 -10.09 19.65 23.20
C ILE A 67 -9.37 21.01 23.30
N ASP A 68 -9.72 21.97 22.46
CA ASP A 68 -9.08 23.31 22.36
C ASP A 68 -7.54 23.22 22.24
N ALA A 69 -7.04 22.32 21.41
CA ALA A 69 -5.62 22.15 21.19
C ALA A 69 -5.13 22.95 19.96
N HIS A 70 -3.87 23.35 19.99
CA HIS A 70 -3.21 23.87 18.81
C HIS A 70 -3.01 22.77 17.77
N PHE A 71 -3.44 23.00 16.53
CA PHE A 71 -3.37 22.00 15.46
C PHE A 71 -2.24 22.30 14.48
N ILE A 72 -1.28 21.39 14.41
CA ILE A 72 -0.21 21.43 13.40
C ILE A 72 -0.41 20.24 12.46
N SER A 73 -0.39 20.51 11.14
CA SER A 73 -0.51 19.45 10.12
C SER A 73 0.75 19.38 9.28
N ILE A 74 1.29 18.17 9.13
CA ILE A 74 2.44 17.85 8.28
C ILE A 74 2.00 16.80 7.27
N SER A 75 2.41 16.95 6.01
CA SER A 75 2.28 15.90 5.00
C SER A 75 3.61 15.18 4.84
N ALA A 76 3.65 13.88 5.12
CA ALA A 76 4.88 13.10 4.98
C ALA A 76 5.38 13.00 3.53
N VAL A 77 4.53 13.32 2.55
CA VAL A 77 4.93 13.37 1.12
C VAL A 77 5.76 14.61 0.79
N LEU A 78 5.47 15.75 1.46
CA LEU A 78 6.05 17.07 1.15
C LEU A 78 7.05 17.54 2.19
N SER A 79 7.14 16.88 3.35
CA SER A 79 7.87 17.37 4.51
C SER A 79 9.09 16.49 4.81
N GLY A 80 10.17 17.15 5.30
CA GLY A 80 11.38 16.50 5.75
C GLY A 80 11.66 16.73 7.24
N VAL A 81 12.89 16.45 7.65
CA VAL A 81 13.34 16.61 9.05
C VAL A 81 13.23 18.06 9.54
N LYS A 82 13.35 19.04 8.63
CA LYS A 82 13.25 20.47 8.96
C LYS A 82 11.83 20.80 9.43
N GLU A 83 10.82 20.40 8.67
CA GLU A 83 9.42 20.66 8.98
C GLU A 83 8.99 19.97 10.28
N ILE A 84 9.55 18.79 10.58
CA ILE A 84 9.34 18.10 11.86
C ILE A 84 9.89 18.99 13.00
N ARG A 85 11.14 19.46 12.91
CA ARG A 85 11.76 20.32 13.94
C ARG A 85 11.00 21.64 14.13
N ASP A 86 10.62 22.30 13.05
CA ASP A 86 9.84 23.54 13.10
C ASP A 86 8.49 23.34 13.79
N SER A 87 7.86 22.18 13.58
CA SER A 87 6.59 21.82 14.23
C SER A 87 6.76 21.57 15.73
N ILE A 88 7.85 20.93 16.12
CA ILE A 88 8.19 20.71 17.53
C ILE A 88 8.47 22.05 18.22
N SER A 89 9.29 22.94 17.62
CA SER A 89 9.54 24.28 18.17
C SER A 89 8.26 25.11 18.34
N LYS A 90 7.30 24.99 17.41
CA LYS A 90 5.97 25.61 17.56
C LYS A 90 5.18 25.00 18.73
N ALA A 91 5.24 23.69 18.92
CA ALA A 91 4.56 23.02 20.03
C ALA A 91 5.14 23.47 21.38
N GLU A 92 6.49 23.60 21.49
CA GLU A 92 7.16 24.14 22.67
C GLU A 92 6.69 25.58 22.96
N PHE A 93 6.67 26.44 21.94
CA PHE A 93 6.18 27.81 22.08
C PHE A 93 4.73 27.86 22.57
N MET A 94 3.85 27.03 21.99
CA MET A 94 2.43 26.99 22.39
C MET A 94 2.23 26.53 23.83
N ARG A 95 3.00 25.53 24.26
CA ARG A 95 3.01 25.07 25.66
C ARG A 95 3.49 26.17 26.60
N ASP A 96 4.65 26.79 26.30
CA ASP A 96 5.34 27.68 27.23
C ASP A 96 4.69 29.09 27.29
N GLN A 97 4.13 29.57 26.19
CA GLN A 97 3.53 30.91 26.11
C GLN A 97 2.00 30.92 26.28
N GLN A 98 1.31 29.87 25.91
CA GLN A 98 -0.15 29.82 25.88
C GLN A 98 -0.74 28.69 26.74
N ASN A 99 0.09 27.87 27.36
CA ASN A 99 -0.34 26.69 28.12
C ASN A 99 -1.33 25.80 27.35
N LYS A 100 -1.15 25.72 26.01
CA LYS A 100 -2.00 24.92 25.12
C LYS A 100 -1.33 23.61 24.74
N LYS A 101 -2.12 22.53 24.77
CA LYS A 101 -1.72 21.24 24.20
C LYS A 101 -1.59 21.37 22.67
N THR A 102 -0.66 20.66 22.07
CA THR A 102 -0.51 20.62 20.61
C THR A 102 -0.85 19.24 20.09
N ILE A 103 -1.76 19.18 19.10
CA ILE A 103 -1.97 18.01 18.25
C ILE A 103 -1.10 18.16 17.02
N LEU A 104 -0.20 17.20 16.82
CA LEU A 104 0.57 17.07 15.60
C LEU A 104 -0.04 15.98 14.71
N PHE A 105 -0.71 16.42 13.64
CA PHE A 105 -1.29 15.54 12.63
C PHE A 105 -0.28 15.29 11.51
N VAL A 106 0.03 14.02 11.25
CA VAL A 106 0.93 13.59 10.18
C VAL A 106 0.13 12.79 9.16
N ASP A 107 -0.09 13.39 7.99
CA ASP A 107 -0.78 12.72 6.88
C ASP A 107 0.18 11.81 6.12
N GLU A 108 -0.28 10.61 5.76
CA GLU A 108 0.47 9.56 5.07
C GLU A 108 1.78 9.19 5.81
N VAL A 109 1.69 8.97 7.12
CA VAL A 109 2.84 8.73 8.01
C VAL A 109 3.77 7.61 7.52
N HIS A 110 3.26 6.65 6.77
CA HIS A 110 4.04 5.56 6.16
C HIS A 110 5.07 6.04 5.13
N ARG A 111 4.97 7.28 4.63
CA ARG A 111 5.95 7.88 3.71
C ARG A 111 7.21 8.37 4.42
N PHE A 112 7.15 8.57 5.72
CA PHE A 112 8.34 8.90 6.49
C PHE A 112 9.23 7.67 6.67
N ASN A 113 10.53 7.84 6.51
CA ASN A 113 11.51 6.81 6.83
C ASN A 113 11.60 6.59 8.36
N LYS A 114 12.29 5.52 8.75
CA LYS A 114 12.39 5.11 10.16
C LYS A 114 12.94 6.22 11.07
N SER A 115 13.98 6.91 10.66
CA SER A 115 14.58 8.01 11.43
C SER A 115 13.65 9.21 11.59
N GLN A 116 12.81 9.50 10.58
CA GLN A 116 11.83 10.56 10.64
C GLN A 116 10.67 10.18 11.58
N GLN A 117 10.24 8.92 11.59
CA GLN A 117 9.25 8.43 12.53
C GLN A 117 9.79 8.43 13.97
N ASP A 118 11.06 8.05 14.17
CA ASP A 118 11.71 8.07 15.49
C ASP A 118 11.84 9.50 16.06
N ALA A 119 11.92 10.52 15.21
CA ALA A 119 12.03 11.92 15.65
C ALA A 119 10.82 12.40 16.48
N PHE A 120 9.67 11.74 16.39
CA PHE A 120 8.49 12.09 17.19
C PHE A 120 8.51 11.50 18.60
N LEU A 121 9.24 10.39 18.83
CA LEU A 121 9.16 9.59 20.05
C LEU A 121 9.43 10.39 21.34
N PRO A 122 10.53 11.19 21.45
CA PRO A 122 10.80 11.95 22.67
C PRO A 122 9.68 12.94 23.03
N HIS A 123 9.02 13.49 22.01
CA HIS A 123 7.99 14.51 22.17
C HIS A 123 6.62 13.93 22.50
N ILE A 124 6.36 12.69 22.06
CA ILE A 124 5.20 11.89 22.48
C ILE A 124 5.38 11.46 23.96
N GLU A 125 6.54 10.93 24.31
CA GLU A 125 6.86 10.47 25.66
C GLU A 125 6.82 11.59 26.70
N SER A 126 7.32 12.78 26.34
CA SER A 126 7.27 13.95 27.20
C SER A 126 5.88 14.59 27.31
N GLY A 127 4.92 14.14 26.49
CA GLY A 127 3.58 14.74 26.41
C GLY A 127 3.55 16.14 25.80
N LEU A 128 4.64 16.57 25.13
CA LEU A 128 4.69 17.86 24.43
C LEU A 128 3.68 17.91 23.29
N ILE A 129 3.52 16.81 22.58
CA ILE A 129 2.56 16.64 21.50
C ILE A 129 1.66 15.43 21.74
N VAL A 130 0.41 15.54 21.28
CA VAL A 130 -0.47 14.40 21.02
C VAL A 130 -0.33 14.09 19.53
N PHE A 131 0.22 12.93 19.21
CA PHE A 131 0.46 12.53 17.84
C PHE A 131 -0.80 11.89 17.24
N ILE A 132 -1.19 12.35 16.04
CA ILE A 132 -2.24 11.71 15.24
C ILE A 132 -1.65 11.37 13.87
N GLY A 133 -1.29 10.11 13.64
CA GLY A 133 -0.86 9.63 12.34
C GLY A 133 -2.04 9.22 11.48
N ALA A 134 -2.03 9.54 10.19
CA ALA A 134 -2.98 9.03 9.20
C ALA A 134 -2.25 8.20 8.15
N THR A 135 -2.82 7.07 7.77
CA THR A 135 -2.25 6.19 6.74
C THR A 135 -3.34 5.43 5.99
N THR A 136 -3.09 5.15 4.72
CA THR A 136 -3.89 4.23 3.90
C THR A 136 -3.31 2.80 3.92
N GLU A 137 -2.02 2.67 4.27
CA GLU A 137 -1.33 1.38 4.31
C GLU A 137 -1.44 0.74 5.71
N ASN A 138 -1.26 -0.57 5.77
CA ASN A 138 -1.35 -1.29 7.06
C ASN A 138 -0.19 -0.86 7.99
N PRO A 139 -0.50 -0.22 9.13
CA PRO A 139 0.51 0.33 10.01
C PRO A 139 1.46 -0.73 10.61
N SER A 140 1.05 -1.98 10.69
CA SER A 140 1.90 -3.06 11.19
C SER A 140 3.11 -3.35 10.30
N PHE A 141 3.07 -2.96 9.02
CA PHE A 141 4.17 -3.16 8.08
C PHE A 141 4.96 -1.87 7.81
N GLU A 142 4.30 -0.71 7.89
CA GLU A 142 4.82 0.55 7.38
C GLU A 142 5.22 1.54 8.50
N VAL A 143 4.67 1.36 9.70
CA VAL A 143 5.02 2.20 10.85
C VAL A 143 5.96 1.44 11.76
N ASN A 144 7.02 2.09 12.24
CA ASN A 144 7.99 1.44 13.10
C ASN A 144 7.37 1.00 14.44
N SER A 145 7.91 -0.07 15.02
CA SER A 145 7.40 -0.68 16.24
C SER A 145 7.46 0.25 17.45
N ALA A 146 8.45 1.17 17.49
CA ALA A 146 8.61 2.12 18.58
C ALA A 146 7.48 3.17 18.60
N LEU A 147 7.05 3.64 17.42
CA LEU A 147 5.91 4.56 17.29
C LEU A 147 4.58 3.82 17.54
N LEU A 148 4.44 2.59 17.02
CA LEU A 148 3.25 1.77 17.24
C LEU A 148 3.01 1.45 18.71
N SER A 149 4.07 1.20 19.48
CA SER A 149 3.94 0.89 20.92
C SER A 149 3.43 2.08 21.77
N ARG A 150 3.46 3.30 21.20
CA ARG A 150 3.04 4.55 21.86
C ARG A 150 1.74 5.12 21.32
N CYS A 151 1.19 4.49 20.30
CA CYS A 151 -0.03 4.95 19.63
C CYS A 151 -1.10 3.86 19.65
N GLN A 152 -2.35 4.25 19.87
CA GLN A 152 -3.49 3.36 19.64
C GLN A 152 -3.91 3.40 18.16
N VAL A 153 -4.06 2.24 17.54
CA VAL A 153 -4.46 2.14 16.14
C VAL A 153 -5.97 2.00 16.02
N TYR A 154 -6.59 2.89 15.23
CA TYR A 154 -8.01 2.86 14.91
C TYR A 154 -8.21 2.60 13.42
N SER A 155 -8.88 1.49 13.10
CA SER A 155 -9.21 1.13 11.72
C SER A 155 -10.51 1.82 11.30
N LEU A 156 -10.43 2.66 10.28
CA LEU A 156 -11.56 3.35 9.67
C LEU A 156 -12.06 2.56 8.47
N LYS A 157 -13.38 2.43 8.36
CA LYS A 157 -14.03 1.70 7.26
C LYS A 157 -14.43 2.66 6.13
N ALA A 158 -14.53 2.14 4.91
CA ALA A 158 -15.17 2.85 3.81
C ALA A 158 -16.60 3.23 4.21
N LEU A 159 -17.08 4.38 3.71
CA LEU A 159 -18.42 4.87 4.03
C LEU A 159 -19.47 3.99 3.33
N THR A 160 -20.52 3.65 4.06
CA THR A 160 -21.68 2.93 3.49
C THR A 160 -22.52 3.85 2.59
N ILE A 161 -23.40 3.27 1.79
CA ILE A 161 -24.32 4.03 0.93
C ILE A 161 -25.21 4.99 1.76
N GLU A 162 -25.63 4.56 2.95
CA GLU A 162 -26.44 5.38 3.86
C GLU A 162 -25.62 6.57 4.39
N GLU A 163 -24.37 6.34 4.71
CA GLU A 163 -23.42 7.37 5.18
C GLU A 163 -23.07 8.37 4.06
N LEU A 164 -22.84 7.88 2.84
CA LEU A 164 -22.68 8.72 1.65
C LEU A 164 -23.95 9.53 1.38
N GLY A 165 -25.12 8.97 1.62
CA GLY A 165 -26.40 9.68 1.54
C GLY A 165 -26.46 10.91 2.44
N LYS A 166 -26.00 10.81 3.69
CA LYS A 166 -25.93 11.95 4.63
C LYS A 166 -25.00 13.05 4.14
N ILE A 167 -23.86 12.68 3.50
CA ILE A 167 -22.95 13.65 2.91
C ILE A 167 -23.61 14.33 1.70
N LEU A 168 -24.28 13.55 0.84
CA LEU A 168 -25.03 14.07 -0.31
C LEU A 168 -26.08 15.10 0.14
N GLU A 169 -26.86 14.80 1.17
CA GLU A 169 -27.84 15.74 1.72
C GLU A 169 -27.20 17.05 2.19
N ARG A 170 -26.04 16.99 2.85
CA ARG A 170 -25.30 18.20 3.24
C ARG A 170 -24.83 19.01 2.04
N VAL A 171 -24.33 18.35 0.98
CA VAL A 171 -23.95 19.01 -0.27
C VAL A 171 -25.16 19.67 -0.91
N MET A 172 -26.29 18.97 -1.00
CA MET A 172 -27.51 19.51 -1.61
C MET A 172 -28.10 20.71 -0.84
N GLY A 173 -27.87 20.78 0.46
CA GLY A 173 -28.22 21.95 1.28
C GLY A 173 -27.51 23.24 0.85
N GLU A 174 -26.36 23.15 0.16
CA GLU A 174 -25.64 24.32 -0.39
C GLU A 174 -26.18 24.75 -1.77
N PHE A 175 -26.92 23.86 -2.45
CA PHE A 175 -27.47 24.10 -3.79
C PHE A 175 -29.00 24.10 -3.73
N ASN A 176 -29.57 25.19 -3.20
CA ASN A 176 -31.01 25.34 -3.10
C ASN A 176 -31.70 25.18 -4.47
N ASN A 177 -32.80 24.39 -4.52
CA ASN A 177 -33.63 24.12 -5.69
C ASN A 177 -33.09 23.11 -6.71
N LEU A 178 -31.97 22.41 -6.45
CA LEU A 178 -31.55 21.31 -7.27
C LEU A 178 -32.06 19.96 -6.70
N ILE A 179 -32.57 19.10 -7.57
CA ILE A 179 -33.05 17.77 -7.22
C ILE A 179 -32.19 16.74 -7.96
N ILE A 180 -31.77 15.70 -7.27
CA ILE A 180 -31.03 14.58 -7.87
C ILE A 180 -31.96 13.38 -7.96
N THR A 181 -32.11 12.80 -9.15
CA THR A 181 -32.94 11.59 -9.35
C THR A 181 -32.34 10.39 -8.62
N ASP A 182 -33.16 9.40 -8.21
CA ASP A 182 -32.69 8.23 -7.49
C ASP A 182 -31.72 7.37 -8.32
N ASN A 183 -31.91 7.33 -9.63
CA ASN A 183 -30.97 6.66 -10.54
C ASN A 183 -29.62 7.40 -10.61
N ALA A 184 -29.63 8.73 -10.56
CA ALA A 184 -28.39 9.52 -10.51
C ALA A 184 -27.66 9.31 -9.17
N LYS A 185 -28.38 9.25 -8.03
CA LYS A 185 -27.82 8.94 -6.71
C LYS A 185 -27.09 7.60 -6.71
N LYS A 186 -27.70 6.55 -7.27
CA LYS A 186 -27.06 5.24 -7.38
C LYS A 186 -25.71 5.29 -8.09
N ILE A 187 -25.67 5.94 -9.26
CA ILE A 187 -24.41 6.09 -10.02
C ILE A 187 -23.37 6.88 -9.23
N ILE A 188 -23.78 7.95 -8.52
CA ILE A 188 -22.87 8.75 -7.68
C ILE A 188 -22.29 7.90 -6.55
N PHE A 189 -23.10 7.07 -5.87
CA PHE A 189 -22.63 6.23 -4.77
C PHE A 189 -21.72 5.11 -5.27
N GLU A 190 -22.04 4.45 -6.38
CA GLU A 190 -21.20 3.45 -7.02
C GLU A 190 -19.85 4.04 -7.42
N PHE A 191 -19.85 5.23 -8.04
CA PHE A 191 -18.61 5.92 -8.41
C PHE A 191 -17.76 6.33 -7.20
N SER A 192 -18.39 6.73 -6.11
CA SER A 192 -17.69 7.21 -4.91
C SER A 192 -17.03 6.07 -4.13
N ASP A 193 -17.54 4.83 -4.23
CA ASP A 193 -16.96 3.62 -3.63
C ASP A 193 -16.52 3.83 -2.17
N GLY A 194 -17.40 4.41 -1.35
CA GLY A 194 -17.12 4.70 0.07
C GLY A 194 -16.20 5.88 0.34
N ASP A 195 -15.77 6.64 -0.69
CA ASP A 195 -14.92 7.83 -0.56
C ASP A 195 -15.77 9.11 -0.57
N GLY A 196 -15.93 9.73 0.61
CA GLY A 196 -16.70 10.98 0.76
C GLY A 196 -16.10 12.18 0.02
N ARG A 197 -14.78 12.22 -0.19
CA ARG A 197 -14.10 13.28 -0.95
C ARG A 197 -14.43 13.17 -2.45
N LYS A 198 -14.41 11.96 -3.00
CA LYS A 198 -14.84 11.69 -4.38
C LYS A 198 -16.28 12.10 -4.60
N LEU A 199 -17.17 11.75 -3.65
CA LEU A 199 -18.57 12.15 -3.66
C LEU A 199 -18.73 13.67 -3.76
N ILE A 200 -18.13 14.42 -2.82
CA ILE A 200 -18.25 15.88 -2.75
C ILE A 200 -17.71 16.53 -4.02
N ASN A 201 -16.53 16.09 -4.49
CA ASN A 201 -15.92 16.65 -5.71
C ASN A 201 -16.73 16.37 -6.99
N LEU A 202 -17.41 15.21 -7.08
CA LEU A 202 -18.30 14.92 -8.20
C LEU A 202 -19.53 15.80 -8.14
N LEU A 203 -20.18 15.86 -6.95
CA LEU A 203 -21.38 16.68 -6.74
C LEU A 203 -21.11 18.16 -7.00
N GLU A 204 -19.98 18.71 -6.52
CA GLU A 204 -19.61 20.12 -6.75
C GLU A 204 -19.62 20.45 -8.25
N ILE A 205 -18.99 19.62 -9.08
CA ILE A 205 -18.92 19.85 -10.52
C ILE A 205 -20.28 19.70 -11.18
N VAL A 206 -21.03 18.66 -10.83
CA VAL A 206 -22.35 18.40 -11.43
C VAL A 206 -23.35 19.49 -11.06
N CYS A 207 -23.36 19.92 -9.78
CA CYS A 207 -24.25 20.98 -9.31
C CYS A 207 -23.91 22.34 -9.94
N LEU A 208 -22.61 22.70 -10.03
CA LEU A 208 -22.18 23.93 -10.70
C LEU A 208 -22.58 23.94 -12.18
N ARG A 209 -22.46 22.80 -12.86
CA ARG A 209 -22.89 22.64 -14.23
C ARG A 209 -24.40 22.80 -14.38
N ALA A 210 -25.19 22.09 -13.57
CA ALA A 210 -26.64 22.20 -13.56
C ALA A 210 -27.10 23.67 -13.32
N PHE A 211 -26.42 24.36 -12.40
CA PHE A 211 -26.68 25.78 -12.15
C PHE A 211 -26.39 26.64 -13.38
N THR A 212 -25.27 26.41 -14.06
CA THR A 212 -24.89 27.13 -15.30
C THR A 212 -25.88 26.87 -16.43
N GLU A 213 -26.34 25.61 -16.58
CA GLU A 213 -27.34 25.18 -17.56
C GLU A 213 -28.79 25.53 -17.15
N LYS A 214 -28.99 26.18 -15.98
CA LYS A 214 -30.30 26.50 -15.41
C LYS A 214 -31.25 25.31 -15.27
N LYS A 215 -30.69 24.15 -14.98
CA LYS A 215 -31.45 22.92 -14.69
C LYS A 215 -31.88 22.91 -13.24
N LEU A 216 -33.07 22.36 -12.97
CA LEU A 216 -33.57 22.12 -11.64
C LEU A 216 -33.40 20.67 -11.19
N GLU A 217 -33.13 19.80 -12.14
CA GLU A 217 -33.00 18.34 -11.92
C GLU A 217 -31.69 17.81 -12.53
N ILE A 218 -31.01 16.95 -11.78
CA ILE A 218 -29.80 16.25 -12.18
C ILE A 218 -30.18 14.79 -12.45
N ALA A 219 -30.14 14.40 -13.72
CA ALA A 219 -30.44 13.05 -14.18
C ALA A 219 -29.17 12.18 -14.30
N SER A 220 -29.34 10.89 -14.49
CA SER A 220 -28.24 9.94 -14.70
C SER A 220 -27.31 10.32 -15.86
N ASP A 221 -27.86 10.90 -16.91
CA ASP A 221 -27.06 11.31 -18.08
C ASP A 221 -26.16 12.51 -17.81
N ASP A 222 -26.58 13.41 -16.92
CA ASP A 222 -25.73 14.54 -16.47
C ASP A 222 -24.51 14.02 -15.69
N ILE A 223 -24.71 13.01 -14.85
CA ILE A 223 -23.63 12.36 -14.12
C ILE A 223 -22.69 11.65 -15.09
N LYS A 224 -23.24 10.79 -15.98
CA LYS A 224 -22.44 10.05 -16.97
C LYS A 224 -21.65 11.00 -17.88
N LYS A 225 -22.25 12.10 -18.33
CA LYS A 225 -21.60 13.11 -19.14
C LYS A 225 -20.45 13.79 -18.40
N THR A 226 -20.66 14.18 -17.15
CA THR A 226 -19.62 14.77 -16.29
C THR A 226 -18.50 13.76 -15.99
N MET A 227 -18.86 12.51 -15.75
CA MET A 227 -17.90 11.44 -15.56
C MET A 227 -17.12 11.14 -16.84
N SER A 228 -17.75 11.09 -18.02
CA SER A 228 -17.09 10.83 -19.30
C SER A 228 -16.17 11.98 -19.75
N GLU A 229 -16.50 13.21 -19.45
CA GLU A 229 -15.62 14.37 -19.64
C GLU A 229 -14.42 14.33 -18.68
N LYS A 230 -14.59 13.74 -17.48
CA LYS A 230 -13.50 13.41 -16.54
C LYS A 230 -12.79 12.10 -16.86
N SER A 231 -13.46 11.11 -17.46
CA SER A 231 -12.89 9.80 -17.81
C SER A 231 -12.09 9.81 -19.12
N ARG A 232 -12.08 10.90 -19.85
CA ARG A 232 -10.89 11.29 -20.63
C ARG A 232 -9.70 11.60 -19.72
N ARG A 233 -9.91 11.72 -18.40
CA ARG A 233 -8.93 11.76 -17.32
C ARG A 233 -9.31 10.69 -16.28
N PHE A 234 -9.03 9.47 -16.63
CA PHE A 234 -8.87 8.25 -15.85
C PHE A 234 -9.63 8.04 -14.53
N ASP A 235 -10.41 6.96 -14.50
CA ASP A 235 -10.91 6.27 -13.30
C ASP A 235 -9.73 5.61 -12.52
N LYS A 236 -9.10 6.38 -11.63
CA LYS A 236 -8.04 5.86 -10.74
C LYS A 236 -8.66 4.96 -9.68
N GLY A 237 -8.81 3.67 -9.98
CA GLY A 237 -9.17 2.63 -9.03
C GLY A 237 -10.60 2.07 -9.17
N GLY A 238 -11.30 2.30 -10.28
CA GLY A 238 -12.56 1.61 -10.60
C GLY A 238 -12.35 0.24 -11.23
N GLU A 239 -13.45 -0.50 -11.42
CA GLU A 239 -13.46 -1.85 -11.99
C GLU A 239 -12.75 -1.90 -13.35
N GLN A 240 -12.96 -0.90 -14.21
CA GLN A 240 -12.29 -0.79 -15.51
C GLN A 240 -10.76 -0.65 -15.41
N PHE A 241 -10.25 0.00 -14.37
CA PHE A 241 -8.81 0.09 -14.14
C PHE A 241 -8.22 -1.28 -13.81
N TYR A 242 -8.89 -2.03 -12.91
CA TYR A 242 -8.45 -3.38 -12.57
C TYR A 242 -8.58 -4.34 -13.74
N ASP A 243 -9.60 -4.17 -14.59
CA ASP A 243 -9.75 -4.95 -15.81
C ASP A 243 -8.63 -4.67 -16.82
N GLN A 244 -8.27 -3.39 -17.02
CA GLN A 244 -7.19 -3.01 -17.93
C GLN A 244 -5.82 -3.49 -17.42
N ILE A 245 -5.53 -3.34 -16.11
CA ILE A 245 -4.28 -3.87 -15.55
C ILE A 245 -4.23 -5.39 -15.62
N SER A 246 -5.37 -6.06 -15.42
CA SER A 246 -5.50 -7.51 -15.58
C SER A 246 -5.30 -7.93 -17.04
N ALA A 247 -5.81 -7.16 -18.00
CA ALA A 247 -5.61 -7.38 -19.42
C ALA A 247 -4.13 -7.20 -19.83
N LEU A 248 -3.45 -6.18 -19.30
CA LEU A 248 -2.02 -5.99 -19.48
C LEU A 248 -1.23 -7.21 -18.96
N HIS A 249 -1.46 -7.63 -17.72
CA HIS A 249 -0.80 -8.81 -17.15
C HIS A 249 -1.04 -10.07 -17.98
N LYS A 250 -2.30 -10.34 -18.36
CA LYS A 250 -2.67 -11.52 -19.14
C LYS A 250 -2.09 -11.50 -20.55
N SER A 251 -1.98 -10.32 -21.18
CA SER A 251 -1.37 -10.17 -22.49
C SER A 251 0.13 -10.46 -22.46
N VAL A 252 0.85 -9.95 -21.46
CA VAL A 252 2.27 -10.26 -21.24
C VAL A 252 2.46 -11.74 -20.96
N ARG A 253 1.66 -12.32 -20.05
CA ARG A 253 1.66 -13.77 -19.74
C ARG A 253 1.37 -14.61 -20.96
N GLY A 254 0.44 -14.18 -21.81
CA GLY A 254 0.06 -14.81 -23.07
C GLY A 254 1.03 -14.59 -24.22
N SER A 255 2.16 -13.90 -23.99
CA SER A 255 3.21 -13.64 -25.00
C SER A 255 2.68 -12.87 -26.22
N ASN A 256 1.79 -11.89 -26.00
CA ASN A 256 1.28 -11.01 -27.05
C ASN A 256 1.81 -9.58 -26.82
N PRO A 257 2.91 -9.17 -27.50
CA PRO A 257 3.53 -7.87 -27.31
C PRO A 257 2.63 -6.71 -27.77
N ASP A 258 1.86 -6.88 -28.84
CA ASP A 258 1.00 -5.82 -29.39
C ASP A 258 -0.17 -5.52 -28.45
N ALA A 259 -0.85 -6.55 -27.94
CA ALA A 259 -1.91 -6.37 -26.94
C ALA A 259 -1.37 -5.80 -25.63
N SER A 260 -0.17 -6.20 -25.21
CA SER A 260 0.48 -5.70 -24.01
C SER A 260 0.81 -4.21 -24.14
N LEU A 261 1.36 -3.81 -25.28
CA LEU A 261 1.64 -2.40 -25.59
C LEU A 261 0.35 -1.59 -25.68
N TYR A 262 -0.69 -2.12 -26.34
CA TYR A 262 -2.00 -1.46 -26.42
C TYR A 262 -2.56 -1.16 -25.02
N TRP A 263 -2.59 -2.15 -24.14
CA TRP A 263 -3.14 -1.97 -22.78
C TRP A 263 -2.30 -1.01 -21.94
N LEU A 264 -0.96 -1.05 -22.06
CA LEU A 264 -0.09 -0.09 -21.38
C LEU A 264 -0.40 1.35 -21.83
N LEU A 265 -0.40 1.60 -23.15
CA LEU A 265 -0.64 2.93 -23.71
C LEU A 265 -2.07 3.40 -23.46
N ARG A 266 -3.05 2.49 -23.53
CA ARG A 266 -4.45 2.80 -23.19
C ARG A 266 -4.60 3.26 -21.74
N MET A 267 -3.86 2.67 -20.81
CA MET A 267 -3.86 3.07 -19.42
C MET A 267 -3.12 4.41 -19.22
N LEU A 268 -2.00 4.63 -19.89
CA LEU A 268 -1.26 5.90 -19.85
C LEU A 268 -2.10 7.05 -20.44
N ASP A 269 -2.70 6.88 -21.61
CA ASP A 269 -3.61 7.84 -22.23
C ASP A 269 -4.82 8.16 -21.34
N GLY A 270 -5.33 7.14 -20.65
CA GLY A 270 -6.35 7.30 -19.61
C GLY A 270 -5.88 8.04 -18.35
N GLY A 271 -4.60 8.36 -18.17
CA GLY A 271 -4.03 9.08 -17.03
C GLY A 271 -3.71 8.19 -15.82
N ALA A 272 -3.48 6.88 -16.00
CA ALA A 272 -2.94 6.02 -14.96
C ALA A 272 -1.60 6.56 -14.46
N ASP A 273 -1.33 6.41 -13.16
CA ASP A 273 -0.02 6.74 -12.62
C ASP A 273 1.05 5.83 -13.27
N PRO A 274 1.99 6.39 -14.05
CA PRO A 274 2.98 5.59 -14.75
C PRO A 274 3.89 4.81 -13.80
N LEU A 275 4.17 5.35 -12.61
CA LEU A 275 4.96 4.64 -11.60
C LEU A 275 4.18 3.46 -11.01
N TYR A 276 2.85 3.57 -10.92
CA TYR A 276 2.02 2.41 -10.57
C TYR A 276 2.14 1.32 -11.65
N LEU A 277 2.04 1.68 -12.93
CA LEU A 277 2.20 0.74 -14.05
C LEU A 277 3.60 0.11 -14.05
N ALA A 278 4.64 0.91 -13.81
CA ALA A 278 6.01 0.41 -13.67
C ALA A 278 6.15 -0.62 -12.54
N ARG A 279 5.55 -0.38 -11.37
CA ARG A 279 5.50 -1.38 -10.28
C ARG A 279 4.79 -2.67 -10.69
N ARG A 280 3.73 -2.57 -11.50
CA ARG A 280 3.04 -3.75 -12.05
C ARG A 280 3.88 -4.51 -13.04
N ILE A 281 4.63 -3.82 -13.90
CA ILE A 281 5.59 -4.42 -14.85
C ILE A 281 6.69 -5.17 -14.08
N ILE A 282 7.23 -4.62 -13.00
CA ILE A 282 8.17 -5.32 -12.11
C ILE A 282 7.53 -6.59 -11.54
N ARG A 283 6.28 -6.51 -11.07
CA ARG A 283 5.55 -7.67 -10.56
C ARG A 283 5.41 -8.77 -11.60
N ILE A 284 5.07 -8.43 -12.85
CA ILE A 284 4.98 -9.38 -13.99
C ILE A 284 6.33 -10.06 -14.22
N ALA A 285 7.43 -9.29 -14.22
CA ALA A 285 8.77 -9.83 -14.41
C ALA A 285 9.13 -10.87 -13.35
N ILE A 286 8.74 -10.65 -12.09
CA ILE A 286 9.03 -11.57 -10.98
C ILE A 286 8.10 -12.79 -11.01
N GLU A 287 6.81 -12.61 -11.28
CA GLU A 287 5.79 -13.66 -11.15
C GLU A 287 5.69 -14.55 -12.39
N ASP A 288 5.72 -13.96 -13.61
CA ASP A 288 5.41 -14.65 -14.85
C ASP A 288 6.64 -15.06 -15.65
N ILE A 289 7.80 -14.43 -15.43
CA ILE A 289 9.07 -14.75 -16.08
C ILE A 289 10.04 -15.38 -15.06
N GLY A 290 10.18 -14.77 -13.90
CA GLY A 290 10.96 -15.29 -12.79
C GLY A 290 12.40 -15.67 -13.20
N ILE A 291 12.81 -16.89 -12.85
CA ILE A 291 14.18 -17.39 -13.07
C ILE A 291 14.38 -17.86 -14.53
N ALA A 292 13.32 -18.01 -15.32
CA ALA A 292 13.47 -18.40 -16.71
C ALA A 292 14.27 -17.37 -17.53
N ASP A 293 14.14 -16.07 -17.21
CA ASP A 293 15.01 -14.99 -17.70
C ASP A 293 15.25 -13.92 -16.61
N PRO A 294 16.33 -14.01 -15.84
CA PRO A 294 16.63 -13.04 -14.78
C PRO A 294 16.77 -11.59 -15.25
N ARG A 295 17.09 -11.35 -16.53
CA ARG A 295 17.19 -9.98 -17.09
C ARG A 295 15.84 -9.26 -17.10
N ALA A 296 14.74 -10.00 -17.08
CA ALA A 296 13.40 -9.43 -17.04
C ALA A 296 13.19 -8.49 -15.84
N GLN A 297 13.70 -8.88 -14.66
CA GLN A 297 13.63 -8.04 -13.46
C GLN A 297 14.47 -6.77 -13.59
N THR A 298 15.68 -6.89 -14.13
CA THR A 298 16.59 -5.75 -14.35
C THR A 298 15.95 -4.74 -15.30
N ILE A 299 15.44 -5.20 -16.46
CA ILE A 299 14.80 -4.35 -17.46
C ILE A 299 13.57 -3.63 -16.89
N ALA A 300 12.74 -4.34 -16.13
CA ALA A 300 11.56 -3.76 -15.50
C ALA A 300 11.93 -2.70 -14.43
N LEU A 301 12.98 -2.96 -13.63
CA LEU A 301 13.47 -2.02 -12.63
C LEU A 301 14.13 -0.79 -13.27
N GLU A 302 14.93 -0.99 -14.32
CA GLU A 302 15.53 0.10 -15.06
C GLU A 302 14.47 0.99 -15.72
N ALA A 303 13.42 0.42 -16.31
CA ALA A 303 12.31 1.18 -16.87
C ALA A 303 11.61 2.05 -15.81
N TYR A 304 11.41 1.52 -14.58
CA TYR A 304 10.91 2.29 -13.45
C TYR A 304 11.85 3.48 -13.12
N GLN A 305 13.16 3.23 -12.98
CA GLN A 305 14.15 4.25 -12.64
C GLN A 305 14.32 5.31 -13.75
N ILE A 306 14.22 4.91 -15.01
CA ILE A 306 14.24 5.83 -16.15
C ILE A 306 13.02 6.74 -16.08
N TYR A 307 11.84 6.19 -15.77
CA TYR A 307 10.63 7.00 -15.63
C TYR A 307 10.75 8.02 -14.49
N GLU A 308 11.30 7.64 -13.35
CA GLU A 308 11.54 8.58 -12.24
C GLU A 308 12.48 9.74 -12.61
N ARG A 309 13.44 9.52 -13.51
CA ARG A 309 14.44 10.51 -13.89
C ARG A 309 14.03 11.41 -15.04
N LEU A 310 13.42 10.84 -16.07
CA LEU A 310 13.06 11.58 -17.31
C LEU A 310 11.63 12.11 -17.26
N GLY A 311 10.68 11.40 -16.64
CA GLY A 311 9.28 11.80 -16.59
C GLY A 311 8.55 11.69 -17.94
N PHE A 312 7.36 12.26 -17.98
CA PHE A 312 6.50 12.32 -19.15
C PHE A 312 6.97 13.45 -20.11
N PRO A 313 6.92 13.27 -21.43
CA PRO A 313 6.47 12.06 -22.17
C PRO A 313 7.59 11.06 -22.49
N GLU A 314 8.86 11.44 -22.34
CA GLU A 314 10.03 10.73 -22.86
C GLU A 314 10.20 9.33 -22.26
N ALA A 315 9.88 9.17 -20.99
CA ALA A 315 10.08 7.92 -20.26
C ALA A 315 9.01 6.83 -20.54
N GLU A 316 7.91 7.16 -21.23
CA GLU A 316 6.90 6.17 -21.63
C GLU A 316 7.48 5.09 -22.55
N LEU A 317 8.47 5.45 -23.37
CA LEU A 317 9.17 4.51 -24.22
C LEU A 317 9.93 3.44 -23.43
N ALA A 318 10.49 3.78 -22.26
CA ALA A 318 11.17 2.81 -21.41
C ALA A 318 10.18 1.75 -20.86
N LEU A 319 8.98 2.17 -20.44
CA LEU A 319 7.92 1.25 -20.02
C LEU A 319 7.46 0.36 -21.18
N SER A 320 7.32 0.94 -22.38
CA SER A 320 6.96 0.22 -23.60
C SER A 320 7.99 -0.86 -23.95
N ASN A 321 9.28 -0.51 -23.93
CA ASN A 321 10.37 -1.47 -24.16
C ASN A 321 10.35 -2.61 -23.16
N ALA A 322 10.13 -2.33 -21.87
CA ALA A 322 10.03 -3.35 -20.83
C ALA A 322 8.85 -4.29 -21.10
N VAL A 323 7.67 -3.77 -21.42
CA VAL A 323 6.46 -4.58 -21.68
C VAL A 323 6.64 -5.47 -22.90
N ILE A 324 7.22 -4.96 -24.00
CA ILE A 324 7.53 -5.75 -25.20
C ILE A 324 8.51 -6.87 -24.87
N TYR A 325 9.60 -6.56 -24.17
CA TYR A 325 10.59 -7.55 -23.76
C TYR A 325 9.96 -8.66 -22.89
N LEU A 326 9.21 -8.27 -21.85
CA LEU A 326 8.55 -9.21 -20.95
C LEU A 326 7.53 -10.09 -21.70
N SER A 327 6.86 -9.54 -22.71
CA SER A 327 5.92 -10.32 -23.53
C SER A 327 6.62 -11.43 -24.31
N MET A 328 7.86 -11.22 -24.74
CA MET A 328 8.62 -12.19 -25.52
C MET A 328 9.58 -13.06 -24.71
N ALA A 329 9.83 -12.72 -23.45
CA ALA A 329 10.67 -13.51 -22.54
C ALA A 329 10.05 -14.89 -22.25
N PRO A 330 10.87 -15.94 -22.01
CA PRO A 330 10.36 -17.25 -21.58
C PRO A 330 9.59 -17.14 -20.28
N LYS A 331 8.42 -17.77 -20.23
CA LYS A 331 7.50 -17.68 -19.09
C LYS A 331 7.75 -18.79 -18.08
N SER A 332 7.85 -18.41 -16.81
CA SER A 332 7.85 -19.35 -15.68
C SER A 332 7.30 -18.69 -14.41
N ASN A 333 6.41 -19.40 -13.75
CA ASN A 333 5.92 -19.05 -12.41
C ASN A 333 6.40 -20.04 -11.34
N SER A 334 7.41 -20.86 -11.66
CA SER A 334 7.90 -21.92 -10.77
C SER A 334 8.40 -21.40 -9.42
N ALA A 335 9.12 -20.28 -9.41
CA ALA A 335 9.56 -19.61 -8.19
C ALA A 335 8.39 -19.09 -7.35
N TYR A 336 7.37 -18.51 -7.99
CA TYR A 336 6.16 -18.05 -7.31
C TYR A 336 5.37 -19.21 -6.68
N GLN A 337 5.24 -20.33 -7.42
CA GLN A 337 4.60 -21.54 -6.89
C GLN A 337 5.40 -22.14 -5.73
N ALA A 338 6.73 -22.21 -5.86
CA ALA A 338 7.61 -22.69 -4.80
C ALA A 338 7.47 -21.86 -3.52
N PHE A 339 7.44 -20.54 -3.65
CA PHE A 339 7.24 -19.62 -2.53
C PHE A 339 5.89 -19.87 -1.83
N ASN A 340 4.79 -19.94 -2.57
CA ASN A 340 3.46 -20.17 -2.00
C ASN A 340 3.35 -21.55 -1.32
N THR A 341 3.90 -22.59 -1.96
CA THR A 341 3.89 -23.95 -1.40
C THR A 341 4.72 -24.02 -0.11
N ALA A 342 5.92 -23.42 -0.11
CA ALA A 342 6.77 -23.36 1.08
C ALA A 342 6.10 -22.57 2.21
N LYS A 343 5.47 -21.44 1.89
CA LYS A 343 4.74 -20.62 2.87
C LYS A 343 3.59 -21.40 3.51
N SER A 344 2.74 -22.03 2.69
CA SER A 344 1.63 -22.87 3.20
C SER A 344 2.12 -24.06 3.99
N PHE A 345 3.26 -24.66 3.60
CA PHE A 345 3.86 -25.74 4.35
C PHE A 345 4.31 -25.30 5.74
N ILE A 346 5.00 -24.16 5.85
CA ILE A 346 5.46 -23.59 7.13
C ILE A 346 4.29 -23.21 8.04
N GLU A 347 3.20 -22.66 7.51
CA GLU A 347 2.00 -22.30 8.28
C GLU A 347 1.35 -23.50 8.98
N ASN A 348 1.55 -24.71 8.46
CA ASN A 348 1.05 -25.96 9.02
C ASN A 348 2.07 -26.70 9.91
N GLN A 349 3.32 -26.19 10.01
CA GLN A 349 4.37 -26.73 10.87
C GLN A 349 4.47 -25.91 12.15
N GLY A 350 4.69 -26.56 13.27
CA GLY A 350 5.05 -25.89 14.51
C GLY A 350 6.45 -25.28 14.45
N HIS A 351 6.91 -24.75 15.57
CA HIS A 351 8.30 -24.31 15.70
C HIS A 351 9.23 -25.53 15.70
N LEU A 352 10.14 -25.59 14.73
CA LEU A 352 11.13 -26.67 14.58
C LEU A 352 12.54 -26.13 14.74
N ASP A 353 13.39 -26.94 15.36
CA ASP A 353 14.77 -26.56 15.61
C ASP A 353 15.65 -26.69 14.36
N VAL A 354 16.67 -25.82 14.27
CA VAL A 354 17.71 -25.95 13.26
C VAL A 354 18.59 -27.15 13.61
N PRO A 355 18.89 -28.07 12.66
CA PRO A 355 19.80 -29.18 12.89
C PRO A 355 21.13 -28.75 13.49
N ILE A 356 21.68 -29.54 14.43
CA ILE A 356 22.88 -29.16 15.20
C ILE A 356 24.09 -28.87 14.30
N HIS A 357 24.29 -29.66 13.24
CA HIS A 357 25.40 -29.49 12.30
C HIS A 357 25.31 -28.20 11.47
N LEU A 358 24.13 -27.62 11.32
CA LEU A 358 23.93 -26.33 10.63
C LEU A 358 24.05 -25.10 11.55
N ARG A 359 24.15 -25.31 12.89
CA ARG A 359 24.28 -24.23 13.85
C ARG A 359 25.73 -23.76 13.95
N ASN A 360 25.96 -22.45 14.01
CA ASN A 360 27.30 -21.91 14.23
C ASN A 360 27.68 -22.03 15.71
N ALA A 361 28.96 -22.30 15.98
CA ALA A 361 29.55 -22.40 17.31
C ALA A 361 30.53 -21.24 17.62
N PRO A 362 30.08 -19.98 17.76
CA PRO A 362 30.93 -18.82 18.00
C PRO A 362 31.60 -18.81 19.40
N THR A 363 31.13 -19.64 20.32
CA THR A 363 31.65 -19.75 21.68
C THR A 363 32.07 -21.18 22.00
N LYS A 364 33.06 -21.35 22.90
CA LYS A 364 33.49 -22.67 23.40
C LYS A 364 32.35 -23.47 24.01
N LEU A 365 31.37 -22.81 24.62
CA LEU A 365 30.20 -23.50 25.16
C LEU A 365 29.36 -24.14 24.07
N MET A 366 29.10 -23.41 22.97
CA MET A 366 28.33 -23.91 21.81
C MET A 366 29.08 -25.04 21.10
N ASP A 367 30.40 -24.93 20.97
CA ASP A 367 31.25 -25.99 20.44
C ASP A 367 31.15 -27.27 21.31
N ASN A 368 31.25 -27.13 22.64
CA ASN A 368 31.05 -28.22 23.58
C ASN A 368 29.64 -28.85 23.51
N MET A 369 28.63 -28.08 23.09
CA MET A 369 27.27 -28.56 22.86
C MET A 369 27.11 -29.24 21.50
N GLY A 370 28.18 -29.32 20.70
CA GLY A 370 28.20 -30.00 19.41
C GLY A 370 27.67 -29.21 18.23
N TYR A 371 27.53 -27.89 18.38
CA TYR A 371 27.11 -27.01 17.28
C TYR A 371 28.13 -27.04 16.15
N GLY A 372 27.67 -27.19 14.90
CA GLY A 372 28.52 -27.28 13.71
C GLY A 372 29.28 -28.60 13.56
N LYS A 373 29.14 -29.53 14.52
CA LYS A 373 29.81 -30.81 14.46
C LYS A 373 29.34 -31.63 13.25
N ASN A 374 30.30 -32.15 12.49
CA ASN A 374 30.09 -32.92 11.26
C ASN A 374 29.54 -32.11 10.08
N TYR A 375 29.55 -30.77 10.15
CA TYR A 375 29.20 -29.96 8.99
C TYR A 375 30.21 -30.16 7.86
N ARG A 376 29.70 -30.49 6.69
CA ARG A 376 30.50 -30.67 5.48
C ARG A 376 30.49 -29.39 4.65
N TYR A 377 31.65 -28.72 4.57
CA TYR A 377 31.79 -27.50 3.80
C TYR A 377 31.79 -27.82 2.30
N ALA A 378 30.72 -27.49 1.61
CA ALA A 378 30.48 -27.88 0.22
C ALA A 378 31.61 -27.51 -0.75
N HIS A 379 32.35 -26.39 -0.53
CA HIS A 379 33.46 -26.01 -1.37
C HIS A 379 34.66 -26.96 -1.29
N ASN A 380 34.76 -27.77 -0.26
CA ASN A 380 35.80 -28.78 -0.10
C ASN A 380 35.40 -30.15 -0.71
N GLU A 381 34.15 -30.26 -1.12
CA GLU A 381 33.60 -31.50 -1.68
C GLU A 381 33.68 -31.52 -3.21
N ASN A 382 33.64 -32.69 -3.80
CA ASN A 382 33.59 -32.86 -5.25
C ASN A 382 32.38 -32.13 -5.83
N HIS A 383 32.57 -31.45 -6.93
CA HIS A 383 31.57 -30.60 -7.58
C HIS A 383 31.04 -29.43 -6.71
N ALA A 384 31.78 -29.08 -5.62
CA ALA A 384 31.33 -28.13 -4.61
C ALA A 384 29.92 -28.44 -4.06
N TYR A 385 29.64 -29.73 -3.85
CA TYR A 385 28.37 -30.28 -3.42
C TYR A 385 28.53 -31.39 -2.37
N ALA A 386 27.96 -31.19 -1.19
CA ALA A 386 27.96 -32.15 -0.11
C ALA A 386 26.84 -33.18 -0.31
N ALA A 387 27.08 -34.20 -1.16
CA ALA A 387 26.06 -35.19 -1.47
C ALA A 387 25.56 -35.92 -0.22
N GLY A 388 24.24 -36.13 -0.14
CA GLY A 388 23.57 -36.78 0.99
C GLY A 388 23.48 -35.96 2.27
N GLU A 389 23.85 -34.68 2.24
CA GLU A 389 23.70 -33.76 3.40
C GLU A 389 22.25 -33.40 3.64
N LYS A 390 21.83 -33.31 4.91
CA LYS A 390 20.48 -32.91 5.30
C LYS A 390 20.44 -31.42 5.67
N TYR A 391 19.51 -30.66 5.08
CA TYR A 391 19.34 -29.22 5.33
C TYR A 391 17.99 -28.88 5.95
N PHE A 392 17.04 -29.82 5.98
CA PHE A 392 15.78 -29.64 6.69
C PHE A 392 15.90 -30.03 8.18
N PRO A 393 15.03 -29.52 9.06
CA PRO A 393 14.86 -30.03 10.41
C PRO A 393 14.72 -31.56 10.41
N ASP A 394 15.20 -32.22 11.48
CA ASP A 394 15.22 -33.66 11.54
C ASP A 394 13.84 -34.31 11.48
N GLU A 395 12.81 -33.54 11.89
CA GLU A 395 11.40 -33.93 11.89
C GLU A 395 10.73 -33.82 10.52
N ILE A 396 11.41 -33.22 9.53
CA ILE A 396 10.87 -33.03 8.19
C ILE A 396 11.59 -33.93 7.20
N GLU A 397 10.81 -34.77 6.51
CA GLU A 397 11.31 -35.43 5.31
C GLU A 397 11.60 -34.42 4.20
N PRO A 398 12.66 -34.59 3.39
CA PRO A 398 13.03 -33.65 2.34
C PRO A 398 11.86 -33.34 1.39
N VAL A 399 11.45 -32.07 1.32
CA VAL A 399 10.35 -31.60 0.47
C VAL A 399 10.89 -30.82 -0.72
N GLU A 400 10.34 -31.08 -1.88
CA GLU A 400 10.69 -30.39 -3.11
C GLU A 400 9.68 -29.28 -3.41
N PHE A 401 9.99 -28.02 -3.04
CA PHE A 401 9.16 -26.86 -3.35
C PHE A 401 9.40 -26.32 -4.76
N TYR A 402 10.68 -26.19 -5.15
CA TYR A 402 11.06 -25.60 -6.43
C TYR A 402 11.19 -26.65 -7.52
N LYS A 403 10.31 -26.55 -8.52
CA LYS A 403 10.26 -27.40 -9.70
C LYS A 403 10.51 -26.52 -10.94
N PRO A 404 11.75 -26.47 -11.45
CA PRO A 404 12.09 -25.67 -12.63
C PRO A 404 11.34 -26.16 -13.86
N THR A 405 11.02 -25.21 -14.76
CA THR A 405 10.45 -25.53 -16.07
C THR A 405 11.55 -25.89 -17.08
N ASP A 406 11.15 -26.32 -18.27
CA ASP A 406 12.05 -26.60 -19.42
C ASP A 406 12.34 -25.35 -20.26
N ARG A 407 12.03 -24.12 -19.73
CA ARG A 407 12.09 -22.86 -20.46
C ARG A 407 13.21 -21.96 -19.97
N GLY A 408 13.86 -21.27 -20.91
CA GLY A 408 14.93 -20.30 -20.62
C GLY A 408 16.06 -20.88 -19.77
N LEU A 409 16.51 -20.13 -18.76
CA LEU A 409 17.56 -20.53 -17.84
C LEU A 409 17.15 -21.74 -16.97
N GLU A 410 15.86 -21.92 -16.69
CA GLU A 410 15.39 -23.01 -15.84
C GLU A 410 15.63 -24.39 -16.44
N LYS A 411 15.75 -24.51 -17.75
CA LYS A 411 16.18 -25.77 -18.38
C LYS A 411 17.55 -26.22 -17.87
N LYS A 412 18.54 -25.30 -17.83
CA LYS A 412 19.89 -25.62 -17.29
C LYS A 412 19.85 -25.89 -15.79
N ILE A 413 18.97 -25.19 -15.05
CA ILE A 413 18.78 -25.45 -13.62
C ILE A 413 18.19 -26.82 -13.39
N SER A 414 17.24 -27.25 -14.22
CA SER A 414 16.64 -28.59 -14.16
C SER A 414 17.69 -29.68 -14.41
N GLU A 415 18.53 -29.52 -15.44
CA GLU A 415 19.64 -30.43 -15.76
C GLU A 415 20.63 -30.54 -14.58
N LYS A 416 21.02 -29.39 -14.00
CA LYS A 416 21.88 -29.35 -12.81
C LYS A 416 21.23 -30.03 -11.61
N LYS A 417 19.95 -29.83 -11.37
CA LYS A 417 19.21 -30.40 -10.25
C LYS A 417 19.15 -31.93 -10.37
N GLU A 418 18.94 -32.45 -11.57
CA GLU A 418 18.96 -33.89 -11.83
C GLU A 418 20.34 -34.49 -11.61
N PHE A 419 21.40 -33.83 -12.07
CA PHE A 419 22.77 -34.23 -11.81
C PHE A 419 23.08 -34.33 -10.30
N LEU A 420 22.67 -33.33 -9.50
CA LEU A 420 22.86 -33.33 -8.06
C LEU A 420 22.09 -34.47 -7.38
N LYS A 421 20.85 -34.76 -7.82
CA LYS A 421 20.08 -35.91 -7.34
C LYS A 421 20.80 -37.24 -7.60
N GLN A 422 21.47 -37.40 -8.74
CA GLN A 422 22.26 -38.58 -9.04
C GLN A 422 23.45 -38.73 -8.09
N LEU A 423 24.12 -37.63 -7.74
CA LEU A 423 25.19 -37.64 -6.73
C LEU A 423 24.70 -38.08 -5.36
N ASP A 424 23.51 -37.57 -4.93
CA ASP A 424 22.90 -38.00 -3.67
C ASP A 424 22.57 -39.49 -3.65
N GLN A 425 22.00 -40.01 -4.76
CA GLN A 425 21.69 -41.44 -4.89
C GLN A 425 22.95 -42.30 -4.84
N HIS A 426 24.03 -41.88 -5.48
CA HIS A 426 25.29 -42.59 -5.48
C HIS A 426 25.95 -42.61 -4.08
N TYR A 427 25.93 -41.46 -3.40
CA TYR A 427 26.44 -41.33 -2.03
C TYR A 427 25.69 -42.26 -1.06
N ASN A 428 24.36 -42.27 -1.16
CA ASN A 428 23.52 -43.09 -0.28
C ASN A 428 23.69 -44.59 -0.51
N LYS A 429 23.93 -45.03 -1.76
CA LYS A 429 24.25 -46.45 -2.08
C LYS A 429 25.57 -46.87 -1.44
N ASN A 430 26.62 -46.05 -1.58
CA ASN A 430 27.95 -46.36 -1.03
C ASN A 430 28.00 -46.32 0.51
N LYS A 431 27.00 -45.73 1.17
CA LYS A 431 26.88 -45.69 2.64
C LYS A 431 26.13 -46.91 3.21
N THR A 432 25.40 -47.63 2.36
CA THR A 432 24.61 -48.80 2.73
C THR A 432 25.36 -50.13 2.45
N GLU A 433 26.42 -50.10 1.64
CA GLU A 433 27.42 -51.15 1.46
C GLU A 433 28.55 -50.98 2.49
#